data_064a41cf72042180de6cbfb77be5a9f0
#
_entry.id   064a41cf72042180de6cbfb77be5a9f0
#
_cell.length_a   1.000
_cell.length_b   1.000
_cell.length_c   1.000
_cell.angle_alpha   90.00
_cell.angle_beta   90.00
_cell.angle_gamma   90.00
#
_symmetry.space_group_name_H-M   'P 1'
#
loop_
_entity.id
_entity.type
_entity.pdbx_description
1 polymer ?
#
loop_
_entity_poly.entity_id
_entity_poly.type
_entity_poly.pdbx_seq_one_letter_code
_entity_poly.pdbx_strand_id
1 'polypeptide(L)'
;MSSNSETKIIYLTAGAGGMFCGSCMHDNALSRALSAEGWNIQLVPTYTPIRTDESDFSVDKVLFGGINVYLQQKIPFLRYLPGVFDRFLDSPWLIRKVTSRAMETDGAMLGSLAYSMLLGARGNQRREVRKICRWMNLARPDVLIFSNILIGGCIEEIKQVVDCPVLVTLQGDDVFLDSLKPPYRMQCINRVKEIANKVDGFIVQSHFFKEYMCDYFSLDPLKVHVTPLGLEVADYSSFLDRDENQHDRPSQTIGYMARIAPEKGLHHLVEAFIELKSMPGTEDASLRIAGWLSPENQAYADEQWGRLDACGLQDAYQYEGAIDREAKLEFFRNIDLLSVPTAFQEPKGLYALEAMAAGVPVVLPAHGAFPELLEASGGGVLFEPGNETELAQTLSKLLLDDERRLNLSCTGQQFIHQHRNASVMAASTSEIIKKFLA
;
A
#
# COMPACT_ATOMS: atom_id res chain seq x y z
N MET A 1 -4.99 29.58 -18.23
CA MET A 1 -5.06 28.39 -17.37
C MET A 1 -6.17 27.51 -17.94
N SER A 2 -5.86 26.34 -18.50
CA SER A 2 -6.87 25.36 -18.89
C SER A 2 -7.69 24.99 -17.65
N SER A 3 -9.00 24.79 -17.80
CA SER A 3 -9.82 24.30 -16.66
C SER A 3 -9.36 22.88 -16.34
N ASN A 4 -9.43 22.47 -15.07
CA ASN A 4 -9.08 21.10 -14.65
C ASN A 4 -9.79 20.03 -15.50
N SER A 5 -11.02 20.32 -15.97
CA SER A 5 -11.84 19.44 -16.79
C SER A 5 -11.30 19.20 -18.23
N GLU A 6 -10.46 20.09 -18.75
CA GLU A 6 -9.84 19.95 -20.07
C GLU A 6 -8.53 19.16 -20.01
N THR A 7 -7.85 19.16 -18.84
CA THR A 7 -6.59 18.46 -18.66
C THR A 7 -6.81 16.96 -18.46
N LYS A 8 -6.29 16.15 -19.37
CA LYS A 8 -6.42 14.71 -19.35
C LYS A 8 -5.27 14.04 -18.60
N ILE A 9 -5.57 13.42 -17.48
CA ILE A 9 -4.62 12.65 -16.66
C ILE A 9 -4.83 11.16 -16.93
N ILE A 10 -3.76 10.44 -17.22
CA ILE A 10 -3.76 8.98 -17.21
C ILE A 10 -2.92 8.52 -16.02
N TYR A 11 -3.55 7.74 -15.14
CA TYR A 11 -2.90 7.14 -13.99
C TYR A 11 -2.78 5.62 -14.19
N LEU A 12 -1.56 5.14 -14.40
CA LEU A 12 -1.26 3.73 -14.58
C LEU A 12 -0.98 3.07 -13.22
N THR A 13 -1.80 2.10 -12.86
CA THR A 13 -1.60 1.29 -11.65
C THR A 13 -1.19 -0.13 -11.97
N ALA A 14 -0.38 -0.77 -11.14
CA ALA A 14 0.09 -2.14 -11.38
C ALA A 14 -1.04 -3.16 -11.33
N GLY A 15 -2.02 -2.94 -10.47
CA GLY A 15 -3.04 -3.91 -10.11
C GLY A 15 -2.64 -4.78 -8.92
N ALA A 16 -3.58 -5.52 -8.36
CA ALA A 16 -3.44 -6.16 -7.05
C ALA A 16 -3.21 -7.68 -7.08
N GLY A 17 -3.17 -8.32 -8.26
CA GLY A 17 -2.98 -9.78 -8.34
C GLY A 17 -4.06 -10.61 -7.60
N GLY A 18 -5.20 -10.02 -7.27
CA GLY A 18 -6.30 -10.69 -6.55
C GLY A 18 -6.31 -10.47 -5.03
N MET A 19 -5.35 -9.74 -4.45
CA MET A 19 -5.32 -9.37 -3.03
C MET A 19 -5.65 -7.90 -2.81
N PHE A 20 -6.09 -7.53 -1.60
CA PHE A 20 -6.18 -6.13 -1.20
C PHE A 20 -4.77 -5.54 -1.07
N CYS A 21 -4.52 -4.46 -1.77
CA CYS A 21 -3.21 -3.82 -1.84
C CYS A 21 -3.31 -2.35 -1.47
N GLY A 22 -2.54 -1.93 -0.47
CA GLY A 22 -2.55 -0.53 0.00
C GLY A 22 -2.18 0.50 -1.08
N SER A 23 -1.38 0.11 -2.08
CA SER A 23 -1.10 1.00 -3.21
C SER A 23 -2.30 1.13 -4.15
N CYS A 24 -3.03 0.04 -4.43
CA CYS A 24 -4.24 0.10 -5.23
C CYS A 24 -5.36 0.90 -4.54
N MET A 25 -5.47 0.78 -3.21
CA MET A 25 -6.43 1.57 -2.41
C MET A 25 -6.09 3.06 -2.47
N HIS A 26 -4.81 3.41 -2.30
CA HIS A 26 -4.32 4.78 -2.47
C HIS A 26 -4.63 5.33 -3.88
N ASP A 27 -4.27 4.60 -4.94
CA ASP A 27 -4.46 5.03 -6.33
C ASP A 27 -5.95 5.25 -6.65
N ASN A 28 -6.82 4.37 -6.13
CA ASN A 28 -8.26 4.44 -6.27
C ASN A 28 -8.84 5.67 -5.56
N ALA A 29 -8.50 5.85 -4.27
CA ALA A 29 -8.98 6.99 -3.47
C ALA A 29 -8.50 8.33 -4.04
N LEU A 30 -7.23 8.43 -4.45
CA LEU A 30 -6.67 9.63 -5.08
C LEU A 30 -7.37 9.95 -6.41
N SER A 31 -7.57 8.94 -7.27
CA SER A 31 -8.21 9.15 -8.57
C SER A 31 -9.66 9.60 -8.44
N ARG A 32 -10.41 9.01 -7.50
CA ARG A 32 -11.79 9.46 -7.18
C ARG A 32 -11.81 10.90 -6.68
N ALA A 33 -10.93 11.25 -5.76
CA ALA A 33 -10.87 12.58 -5.18
C ALA A 33 -10.45 13.65 -6.21
N LEU A 34 -9.47 13.37 -7.08
CA LEU A 34 -9.09 14.24 -8.19
C LEU A 34 -10.24 14.41 -9.19
N SER A 35 -10.98 13.34 -9.49
CA SER A 35 -12.17 13.42 -10.36
C SER A 35 -13.26 14.30 -9.71
N ALA A 36 -13.46 14.20 -8.40
CA ALA A 36 -14.40 15.06 -7.66
C ALA A 36 -13.98 16.54 -7.67
N GLU A 37 -12.68 16.85 -7.76
CA GLU A 37 -12.15 18.20 -7.98
C GLU A 37 -12.27 18.69 -9.44
N GLY A 38 -12.85 17.88 -10.32
CA GLY A 38 -13.10 18.21 -11.72
C GLY A 38 -11.95 17.87 -12.68
N TRP A 39 -10.94 17.08 -12.27
CA TRP A 39 -9.92 16.60 -13.18
C TRP A 39 -10.45 15.48 -14.09
N ASN A 40 -10.09 15.52 -15.38
CA ASN A 40 -10.36 14.43 -16.31
C ASN A 40 -9.30 13.31 -16.14
N ILE A 41 -9.49 12.48 -15.13
CA ILE A 41 -8.54 11.42 -14.77
C ILE A 41 -9.09 10.02 -15.12
N GLN A 42 -8.20 9.16 -15.62
CA GLN A 42 -8.48 7.75 -15.90
C GLN A 42 -7.47 6.88 -15.14
N LEU A 43 -7.94 6.09 -14.17
CA LEU A 43 -7.14 5.06 -13.49
C LEU A 43 -7.15 3.79 -14.32
N VAL A 44 -5.98 3.36 -14.80
CA VAL A 44 -5.85 2.27 -15.76
C VAL A 44 -4.95 1.16 -15.20
N PRO A 45 -5.51 -0.02 -14.92
CA PRO A 45 -4.73 -1.18 -14.49
C PRO A 45 -3.77 -1.65 -15.58
N THR A 46 -2.53 -1.95 -15.21
CA THR A 46 -1.47 -2.34 -16.13
C THR A 46 -1.41 -3.86 -16.32
N TYR A 47 -1.31 -4.65 -15.24
CA TYR A 47 -1.11 -6.10 -15.31
C TYR A 47 -2.31 -6.92 -14.89
N THR A 48 -2.99 -6.51 -13.83
CA THR A 48 -4.17 -7.17 -13.28
C THR A 48 -5.19 -6.11 -12.87
N PRO A 49 -6.50 -6.45 -12.83
CA PRO A 49 -7.47 -5.56 -12.23
C PRO A 49 -7.06 -5.16 -10.81
N ILE A 50 -7.40 -3.96 -10.38
CA ILE A 50 -7.24 -3.57 -8.99
C ILE A 50 -8.22 -4.36 -8.12
N ARG A 51 -7.88 -4.52 -6.85
CA ARG A 51 -8.80 -4.98 -5.82
C ARG A 51 -8.73 -4.00 -4.67
N THR A 52 -9.84 -3.33 -4.44
CA THR A 52 -10.03 -2.36 -3.36
C THR A 52 -11.25 -2.79 -2.55
N ASP A 53 -11.31 -2.40 -1.31
CA ASP A 53 -12.47 -2.55 -0.43
C ASP A 53 -13.47 -1.38 -0.57
N GLU A 54 -13.13 -0.40 -1.41
CA GLU A 54 -13.98 0.72 -1.82
C GLU A 54 -14.58 0.47 -3.22
N SER A 55 -15.47 1.37 -3.68
CA SER A 55 -15.94 1.35 -5.07
C SER A 55 -14.78 1.57 -6.04
N ASP A 56 -14.63 0.63 -6.98
CA ASP A 56 -13.57 0.65 -7.99
C ASP A 56 -13.79 1.78 -9.00
N PHE A 57 -12.82 2.68 -9.11
CA PHE A 57 -12.81 3.80 -10.05
C PHE A 57 -12.04 3.47 -11.33
N SER A 58 -11.35 2.33 -11.38
CA SER A 58 -10.54 1.97 -12.55
C SER A 58 -11.39 1.65 -13.77
N VAL A 59 -10.79 1.85 -14.95
CA VAL A 59 -11.42 1.41 -16.20
C VAL A 59 -11.38 -0.13 -16.30
N ASP A 60 -12.41 -0.74 -16.88
CA ASP A 60 -12.53 -2.20 -17.05
C ASP A 60 -11.46 -2.84 -17.96
N LYS A 61 -10.51 -2.06 -18.44
CA LYS A 61 -9.49 -2.50 -19.40
C LYS A 61 -8.12 -2.60 -18.75
N VAL A 62 -7.53 -3.78 -18.75
CA VAL A 62 -6.12 -4.03 -18.37
C VAL A 62 -5.23 -3.86 -19.58
N LEU A 63 -4.17 -3.04 -19.49
CA LEU A 63 -3.28 -2.74 -20.63
C LEU A 63 -2.33 -3.88 -20.99
N PHE A 64 -1.66 -4.46 -19.99
CA PHE A 64 -0.80 -5.62 -20.15
C PHE A 64 -1.50 -6.81 -19.52
N GLY A 65 -1.91 -7.79 -20.31
CA GLY A 65 -2.41 -9.04 -19.73
C GLY A 65 -1.30 -9.69 -18.88
N GLY A 66 -1.46 -9.75 -17.56
CA GLY A 66 -0.46 -10.32 -16.66
C GLY A 66 -0.03 -11.74 -17.05
N ILE A 67 -0.97 -12.52 -17.61
CA ILE A 67 -0.68 -13.85 -18.18
C ILE A 67 0.22 -13.74 -19.41
N ASN A 68 -0.02 -12.78 -20.29
CA ASN A 68 0.80 -12.56 -21.48
C ASN A 68 2.24 -12.21 -21.10
N VAL A 69 2.42 -11.36 -20.10
CA VAL A 69 3.74 -10.96 -19.59
C VAL A 69 4.48 -12.19 -19.06
N TYR A 70 3.82 -13.02 -18.27
CA TYR A 70 4.39 -14.24 -17.71
C TYR A 70 4.72 -15.30 -18.78
N LEU A 71 3.81 -15.52 -19.73
CA LEU A 71 3.98 -16.48 -20.82
C LEU A 71 5.11 -16.06 -21.77
N GLN A 72 5.23 -14.78 -22.09
CA GLN A 72 6.34 -14.26 -22.92
C GLN A 72 7.70 -14.42 -22.23
N GLN A 73 7.73 -14.44 -20.89
CA GLN A 73 8.94 -14.75 -20.12
C GLN A 73 9.30 -16.23 -20.23
N LYS A 74 8.33 -17.14 -20.06
CA LYS A 74 8.58 -18.60 -20.07
C LYS A 74 8.73 -19.20 -21.46
N ILE A 75 8.02 -18.69 -22.46
CA ILE A 75 7.92 -19.30 -23.79
C ILE A 75 8.37 -18.29 -24.86
N PRO A 76 9.63 -18.35 -25.31
CA PRO A 76 10.18 -17.37 -26.26
C PRO A 76 9.38 -17.25 -27.56
N PHE A 77 8.78 -18.33 -28.04
CA PHE A 77 7.95 -18.35 -29.27
C PHE A 77 6.75 -17.42 -29.18
N LEU A 78 6.13 -17.26 -28.00
CA LEU A 78 4.97 -16.40 -27.80
C LEU A 78 5.28 -14.90 -28.02
N ARG A 79 6.55 -14.51 -27.96
CA ARG A 79 7.02 -13.13 -28.24
C ARG A 79 6.81 -12.71 -29.69
N TYR A 80 6.62 -13.68 -30.59
CA TYR A 80 6.53 -13.48 -32.04
C TYR A 80 5.15 -13.76 -32.63
N LEU A 81 4.18 -14.24 -31.81
CA LEU A 81 2.83 -14.56 -32.29
C LEU A 81 2.05 -13.30 -32.71
N PRO A 82 1.19 -13.39 -33.76
CA PRO A 82 0.31 -12.29 -34.16
C PRO A 82 -0.69 -11.91 -33.07
N GLY A 83 -1.04 -10.60 -32.98
CA GLY A 83 -1.89 -10.00 -31.96
C GLY A 83 -3.33 -10.53 -31.84
N VAL A 84 -3.78 -11.42 -32.71
CA VAL A 84 -5.12 -12.01 -32.69
C VAL A 84 -5.33 -12.89 -31.44
N PHE A 85 -4.27 -13.50 -30.91
CA PHE A 85 -4.33 -14.33 -29.72
C PHE A 85 -4.37 -13.54 -28.41
N ASP A 86 -4.02 -12.24 -28.42
CA ASP A 86 -4.01 -11.39 -27.23
C ASP A 86 -5.39 -11.23 -26.60
N ARG A 87 -6.44 -11.07 -27.43
CA ARG A 87 -7.82 -10.94 -26.95
C ARG A 87 -8.28 -12.10 -26.08
N PHE A 88 -7.79 -13.31 -26.35
CA PHE A 88 -8.12 -14.51 -25.57
C PHE A 88 -7.29 -14.57 -24.28
N LEU A 89 -6.00 -14.24 -24.35
CA LEU A 89 -5.08 -14.26 -23.22
C LEU A 89 -5.28 -13.10 -22.25
N ASP A 90 -5.79 -11.96 -22.73
CA ASP A 90 -6.10 -10.76 -21.95
C ASP A 90 -7.52 -10.81 -21.35
N SER A 91 -8.24 -11.93 -21.47
CA SER A 91 -9.57 -12.11 -20.89
C SER A 91 -9.51 -12.06 -19.35
N PRO A 92 -10.29 -11.18 -18.67
CA PRO A 92 -10.31 -11.08 -17.20
C PRO A 92 -10.66 -12.39 -16.49
N TRP A 93 -11.46 -13.26 -17.15
CA TRP A 93 -11.81 -14.59 -16.64
C TRP A 93 -10.59 -15.52 -16.61
N LEU A 94 -9.79 -15.54 -17.69
CA LEU A 94 -8.59 -16.37 -17.78
C LEU A 94 -7.52 -15.88 -16.81
N ILE A 95 -7.36 -14.56 -16.68
CA ILE A 95 -6.45 -13.91 -15.74
C ILE A 95 -6.78 -14.34 -14.31
N ARG A 96 -8.05 -14.22 -13.90
CA ARG A 96 -8.49 -14.66 -12.55
C ARG A 96 -8.26 -16.15 -12.28
N LYS A 97 -8.47 -17.01 -13.28
CA LYS A 97 -8.34 -18.47 -13.13
C LYS A 97 -6.88 -18.94 -13.07
N VAL A 98 -5.96 -18.22 -13.75
CA VAL A 98 -4.53 -18.58 -13.79
C VAL A 98 -3.78 -17.93 -12.62
N THR A 99 -4.09 -16.70 -12.25
CA THR A 99 -3.44 -16.04 -11.09
C THR A 99 -3.74 -16.73 -9.77
N SER A 100 -4.91 -17.36 -9.62
CA SER A 100 -5.23 -18.17 -8.43
C SER A 100 -4.40 -19.46 -8.30
N ARG A 101 -3.76 -19.92 -9.39
CA ARG A 101 -2.95 -21.16 -9.42
C ARG A 101 -1.46 -20.94 -9.71
N ALA A 102 -1.06 -19.73 -10.12
CA ALA A 102 0.29 -19.46 -10.66
C ALA A 102 1.26 -18.84 -9.64
N MET A 103 0.95 -18.80 -8.36
CA MET A 103 1.73 -18.08 -7.34
C MET A 103 2.89 -18.88 -6.72
N GLU A 104 3.23 -20.05 -7.22
CA GLU A 104 4.52 -20.68 -6.94
C GLU A 104 5.57 -20.16 -7.95
N THR A 105 6.00 -18.92 -7.81
CA THR A 105 7.03 -18.35 -8.68
C THR A 105 8.38 -18.49 -7.98
N ASP A 106 9.30 -19.28 -8.53
CA ASP A 106 10.68 -19.34 -8.07
C ASP A 106 11.28 -17.91 -8.02
N GLY A 107 11.90 -17.54 -6.90
CA GLY A 107 12.45 -16.20 -6.71
C GLY A 107 13.47 -15.76 -7.75
N ALA A 108 14.16 -16.71 -8.42
CA ALA A 108 15.04 -16.39 -9.54
C ALA A 108 14.26 -16.01 -10.81
N MET A 109 13.11 -16.64 -11.05
CA MET A 109 12.23 -16.31 -12.17
C MET A 109 11.56 -14.95 -11.96
N LEU A 110 11.17 -14.62 -10.73
CA LEU A 110 10.60 -13.31 -10.37
C LEU A 110 11.60 -12.18 -10.64
N GLY A 111 12.86 -12.35 -10.23
CA GLY A 111 13.93 -11.37 -10.48
C GLY A 111 14.21 -11.16 -11.97
N SER A 112 14.29 -12.25 -12.74
CA SER A 112 14.50 -12.18 -14.18
C SER A 112 13.32 -11.52 -14.92
N LEU A 113 12.09 -11.75 -14.48
CA LEU A 113 10.90 -11.10 -15.02
C LEU A 113 10.91 -9.61 -14.69
N ALA A 114 11.15 -9.23 -13.43
CA ALA A 114 11.21 -7.84 -13.01
C ALA A 114 12.26 -7.05 -13.81
N TYR A 115 13.46 -7.60 -13.94
CA TYR A 115 14.52 -6.97 -14.74
C TYR A 115 14.13 -6.83 -16.21
N SER A 116 13.54 -7.87 -16.81
CA SER A 116 13.06 -7.83 -18.20
C SER A 116 11.98 -6.76 -18.42
N MET A 117 11.08 -6.60 -17.45
CA MET A 117 10.04 -5.55 -17.51
C MET A 117 10.64 -4.15 -17.42
N LEU A 118 11.60 -3.94 -16.54
CA LEU A 118 12.32 -2.66 -16.40
C LEU A 118 13.16 -2.32 -17.65
N LEU A 119 13.54 -3.29 -18.46
CA LEU A 119 14.22 -3.05 -19.74
C LEU A 119 13.31 -2.47 -20.84
N GLY A 120 11.98 -2.42 -20.63
CA GLY A 120 11.03 -1.87 -21.60
C GLY A 120 11.06 -2.60 -22.94
N ALA A 121 11.22 -1.87 -24.04
CA ALA A 121 11.29 -2.46 -25.39
C ALA A 121 12.53 -3.36 -25.61
N ARG A 122 13.54 -3.24 -24.78
CA ARG A 122 14.75 -4.12 -24.80
C ARG A 122 14.50 -5.44 -24.09
N GLY A 123 13.44 -5.52 -23.27
CA GLY A 123 13.04 -6.73 -22.56
C GLY A 123 12.19 -7.69 -23.40
N ASN A 124 11.77 -8.79 -22.76
CA ASN A 124 10.94 -9.81 -23.38
C ASN A 124 9.50 -9.32 -23.65
N GLN A 125 9.06 -8.25 -22.98
CA GLN A 125 7.72 -7.68 -23.06
C GLN A 125 7.61 -6.53 -24.07
N ARG A 126 8.55 -6.39 -25.00
CA ARG A 126 8.58 -5.32 -26.02
C ARG A 126 7.28 -5.16 -26.82
N ARG A 127 6.51 -6.23 -26.94
CA ARG A 127 5.23 -6.23 -27.64
C ARG A 127 4.17 -5.46 -26.83
N GLU A 128 4.15 -5.68 -25.52
CA GLU A 128 3.26 -4.96 -24.61
C GLU A 128 3.64 -3.49 -24.53
N VAL A 129 4.93 -3.19 -24.52
CA VAL A 129 5.44 -1.81 -24.58
C VAL A 129 4.96 -1.10 -25.86
N ARG A 130 4.99 -1.76 -27.01
CA ARG A 130 4.44 -1.19 -28.26
C ARG A 130 2.93 -0.95 -28.20
N LYS A 131 2.18 -1.83 -27.52
CA LYS A 131 0.72 -1.64 -27.33
C LYS A 131 0.44 -0.39 -26.49
N ILE A 132 1.14 -0.21 -25.38
CA ILE A 132 0.94 0.97 -24.53
C ILE A 132 1.34 2.25 -25.27
N CYS A 133 2.47 2.26 -26.00
CA CYS A 133 2.88 3.42 -26.79
C CYS A 133 1.84 3.80 -27.86
N ARG A 134 1.25 2.83 -28.59
CA ARG A 134 0.17 3.10 -29.53
C ARG A 134 -1.06 3.68 -28.85
N TRP A 135 -1.43 3.12 -27.69
CA TRP A 135 -2.57 3.63 -26.94
C TRP A 135 -2.31 5.03 -26.40
N MET A 136 -1.11 5.33 -25.86
CA MET A 136 -0.73 6.66 -25.41
C MET A 136 -0.77 7.70 -26.51
N ASN A 137 -0.26 7.35 -27.73
CA ASN A 137 -0.32 8.23 -28.89
C ASN A 137 -1.75 8.57 -29.32
N LEU A 138 -2.72 7.65 -29.11
CA LEU A 138 -4.14 7.90 -29.37
C LEU A 138 -4.81 8.66 -28.23
N ALA A 139 -4.46 8.31 -27.01
CA ALA A 139 -5.05 8.88 -25.80
C ALA A 139 -4.63 10.33 -25.55
N ARG A 140 -3.38 10.68 -25.92
CA ARG A 140 -2.77 12.01 -25.76
C ARG A 140 -3.02 12.63 -24.39
N PRO A 141 -2.48 12.03 -23.31
CA PRO A 141 -2.60 12.63 -22.00
C PRO A 141 -1.80 13.93 -21.91
N ASP A 142 -2.28 14.85 -21.08
CA ASP A 142 -1.55 16.05 -20.69
C ASP A 142 -0.61 15.80 -19.52
N VAL A 143 -0.93 14.78 -18.69
CA VAL A 143 -0.08 14.27 -17.59
C VAL A 143 -0.20 12.76 -17.51
N LEU A 144 0.92 12.09 -17.31
CA LEU A 144 0.98 10.65 -17.09
C LEU A 144 1.53 10.37 -15.69
N ILE A 145 0.80 9.58 -14.89
CA ILE A 145 1.20 9.17 -13.55
C ILE A 145 1.37 7.66 -13.52
N PHE A 146 2.47 7.18 -12.95
CA PHE A 146 2.71 5.77 -12.66
C PHE A 146 2.57 5.51 -11.16
N SER A 147 1.89 4.48 -10.77
CA SER A 147 1.68 4.14 -9.36
C SER A 147 2.94 3.62 -8.64
N ASN A 148 3.93 3.17 -9.38
CA ASN A 148 5.26 2.80 -8.89
C ASN A 148 6.28 2.78 -10.03
N ILE A 149 7.56 2.84 -9.69
CA ILE A 149 8.64 2.87 -10.69
C ILE A 149 8.86 1.50 -11.36
N LEU A 150 8.43 0.39 -10.75
CA LEU A 150 8.64 -0.95 -11.28
C LEU A 150 7.85 -1.21 -12.57
N ILE A 151 6.74 -0.49 -12.79
CA ILE A 151 6.00 -0.51 -14.06
C ILE A 151 6.53 0.53 -15.06
N GLY A 152 7.54 1.32 -14.67
CA GLY A 152 8.11 2.42 -15.43
C GLY A 152 9.06 2.02 -16.57
N GLY A 153 9.29 0.72 -16.82
CA GLY A 153 10.21 0.27 -17.88
C GLY A 153 9.88 0.78 -19.28
N CYS A 154 8.64 1.18 -19.52
CA CYS A 154 8.14 1.73 -20.82
C CYS A 154 8.20 3.27 -20.90
N ILE A 155 8.66 3.97 -19.87
CA ILE A 155 8.65 5.46 -19.81
C ILE A 155 9.47 6.05 -20.97
N GLU A 156 10.64 5.48 -21.27
CA GLU A 156 11.51 5.96 -22.32
C GLU A 156 10.84 5.91 -23.71
N GLU A 157 10.12 4.83 -24.02
CA GLU A 157 9.40 4.67 -25.27
C GLU A 157 8.12 5.50 -25.32
N ILE A 158 7.44 5.68 -24.20
CA ILE A 158 6.24 6.54 -24.11
C ILE A 158 6.62 7.99 -24.39
N LYS A 159 7.71 8.50 -23.82
CA LYS A 159 8.20 9.87 -24.06
C LYS A 159 8.63 10.14 -25.52
N GLN A 160 8.79 9.10 -26.34
CA GLN A 160 9.03 9.25 -27.78
C GLN A 160 7.74 9.48 -28.59
N VAL A 161 6.57 9.17 -28.02
CA VAL A 161 5.28 9.21 -28.72
C VAL A 161 4.28 10.21 -28.13
N VAL A 162 4.50 10.67 -26.90
CA VAL A 162 3.71 11.73 -26.26
C VAL A 162 4.65 12.74 -25.62
N ASP A 163 4.27 14.01 -25.71
CA ASP A 163 4.99 15.13 -25.08
C ASP A 163 4.17 15.62 -23.89
N CYS A 164 4.30 14.90 -22.78
CA CYS A 164 3.66 15.26 -21.52
C CYS A 164 4.57 14.93 -20.34
N PRO A 165 4.45 15.63 -19.19
CA PRO A 165 5.14 15.28 -17.98
C PRO A 165 4.76 13.88 -17.49
N VAL A 166 5.79 13.15 -17.04
CA VAL A 166 5.67 11.81 -16.46
C VAL A 166 6.01 11.87 -14.99
N LEU A 167 5.03 11.61 -14.15
CA LEU A 167 5.17 11.54 -12.69
C LEU A 167 5.15 10.08 -12.24
N VAL A 168 5.86 9.78 -11.16
CA VAL A 168 5.89 8.44 -10.57
C VAL A 168 5.62 8.54 -9.07
N THR A 169 4.62 7.82 -8.59
CA THR A 169 4.39 7.66 -7.16
C THR A 169 5.26 6.50 -6.65
N LEU A 170 6.08 6.74 -5.64
CA LEU A 170 6.87 5.69 -4.99
C LEU A 170 6.09 5.18 -3.78
N GLN A 171 5.88 3.86 -3.67
CA GLN A 171 4.94 3.27 -2.73
C GLN A 171 5.44 1.98 -2.03
N GLY A 172 6.74 1.85 -1.80
CA GLY A 172 7.36 0.64 -1.24
C GLY A 172 8.00 -0.24 -2.32
N ASP A 173 8.52 0.37 -3.36
CA ASP A 173 9.24 -0.27 -4.48
C ASP A 173 10.53 -0.96 -4.00
N ASP A 174 11.15 -0.40 -2.96
CA ASP A 174 12.33 -0.91 -2.26
C ASP A 174 12.09 -2.30 -1.66
N VAL A 175 10.96 -2.51 -0.98
CA VAL A 175 10.62 -3.78 -0.33
C VAL A 175 10.63 -4.93 -1.35
N PHE A 176 10.05 -4.70 -2.52
CA PHE A 176 10.05 -5.67 -3.61
C PHE A 176 11.48 -5.91 -4.14
N LEU A 177 12.23 -4.85 -4.40
CA LEU A 177 13.59 -4.95 -4.95
C LEU A 177 14.54 -5.63 -3.98
N ASP A 178 14.42 -5.36 -2.69
CA ASP A 178 15.27 -5.97 -1.66
C ASP A 178 14.97 -7.45 -1.45
N SER A 179 13.76 -7.92 -1.78
CA SER A 179 13.40 -9.34 -1.77
C SER A 179 14.03 -10.15 -2.92
N LEU A 180 14.54 -9.47 -3.98
CA LEU A 180 15.08 -10.14 -5.15
C LEU A 180 16.45 -10.76 -4.87
N LYS A 181 16.63 -11.99 -5.35
CA LYS A 181 17.93 -12.70 -5.27
C LYS A 181 18.98 -12.10 -6.22
N PRO A 182 20.28 -12.15 -5.86
CA PRO A 182 21.35 -11.83 -6.79
C PRO A 182 21.28 -12.68 -8.06
N PRO A 183 21.65 -12.11 -9.26
CA PRO A 183 22.16 -10.76 -9.48
C PRO A 183 21.05 -9.71 -9.69
N TYR A 184 19.77 -10.11 -9.70
CA TYR A 184 18.65 -9.31 -10.18
C TYR A 184 18.37 -8.07 -9.32
N ARG A 185 18.56 -8.16 -8.00
CA ARG A 185 18.38 -6.99 -7.10
C ARG A 185 19.16 -5.78 -7.61
N MET A 186 20.47 -5.93 -7.78
CA MET A 186 21.34 -4.81 -8.23
C MET A 186 21.06 -4.41 -9.67
N GLN A 187 20.75 -5.37 -10.55
CA GLN A 187 20.41 -5.07 -11.94
C GLN A 187 19.13 -4.24 -12.04
N CYS A 188 18.10 -4.58 -11.25
CA CYS A 188 16.85 -3.83 -11.20
C CYS A 188 17.07 -2.43 -10.61
N ILE A 189 17.78 -2.30 -9.48
CA ILE A 189 18.08 -1.00 -8.86
C ILE A 189 18.83 -0.08 -9.84
N ASN A 190 19.87 -0.58 -10.48
CA ASN A 190 20.64 0.21 -11.46
C ASN A 190 19.75 0.63 -12.65
N ARG A 191 18.88 -0.26 -13.14
CA ARG A 191 17.96 0.08 -14.23
C ARG A 191 16.91 1.10 -13.80
N VAL A 192 16.39 1.03 -12.56
CA VAL A 192 15.49 2.04 -12.00
C VAL A 192 16.18 3.41 -11.95
N LYS A 193 17.45 3.49 -11.53
CA LYS A 193 18.22 4.75 -11.55
C LYS A 193 18.33 5.35 -12.95
N GLU A 194 18.49 4.53 -13.99
CA GLU A 194 18.48 4.99 -15.38
C GLU A 194 17.10 5.53 -15.80
N ILE A 195 16.02 4.81 -15.45
CA ILE A 195 14.64 5.22 -15.75
C ILE A 195 14.30 6.53 -15.03
N ALA A 196 14.73 6.68 -13.77
CA ALA A 196 14.49 7.85 -12.95
C ALA A 196 14.99 9.16 -13.61
N ASN A 197 16.06 9.10 -14.39
CA ASN A 197 16.55 10.25 -15.16
C ASN A 197 15.58 10.74 -16.24
N LYS A 198 14.60 9.90 -16.63
CA LYS A 198 13.56 10.22 -17.63
C LYS A 198 12.25 10.66 -17.00
N VAL A 199 12.10 10.51 -15.68
CA VAL A 199 10.94 10.94 -14.90
C VAL A 199 11.04 12.44 -14.62
N ASP A 200 9.94 13.16 -14.78
CA ASP A 200 9.90 14.60 -14.55
C ASP A 200 9.73 14.91 -13.06
N GLY A 201 8.93 14.12 -12.32
CA GLY A 201 8.75 14.27 -10.89
C GLY A 201 8.32 12.98 -10.20
N PHE A 202 8.62 12.89 -8.91
CA PHE A 202 8.23 11.79 -8.04
C PHE A 202 7.27 12.28 -6.95
N ILE A 203 6.34 11.42 -6.55
CA ILE A 203 5.40 11.67 -5.46
C ILE A 203 5.61 10.62 -4.38
N VAL A 204 5.73 11.05 -3.13
CA VAL A 204 5.84 10.19 -1.94
C VAL A 204 4.89 10.68 -0.85
N GLN A 205 4.59 9.83 0.15
CA GLN A 205 3.58 10.13 1.15
C GLN A 205 4.15 10.63 2.49
N SER A 206 5.47 10.66 2.65
CA SER A 206 6.15 11.10 3.88
C SER A 206 7.50 11.76 3.60
N HIS A 207 7.94 12.62 4.50
CA HIS A 207 9.28 13.21 4.41
C HIS A 207 10.36 12.17 4.61
N PHE A 208 10.14 11.25 5.57
CA PHE A 208 11.01 10.08 5.74
C PHE A 208 11.20 9.34 4.42
N PHE A 209 10.12 8.99 3.73
CA PHE A 209 10.21 8.19 2.51
C PHE A 209 10.82 8.97 1.34
N LYS A 210 10.69 10.31 1.32
CA LYS A 210 11.41 11.18 0.39
C LYS A 210 12.92 11.02 0.55
N GLU A 211 13.43 11.20 1.76
CA GLU A 211 14.86 11.09 2.05
C GLU A 211 15.38 9.69 1.73
N TYR A 212 14.68 8.67 2.22
CA TYR A 212 15.02 7.27 1.99
C TYR A 212 15.11 6.92 0.49
N MET A 213 14.12 7.31 -0.32
CA MET A 213 14.10 7.00 -1.75
C MET A 213 15.07 7.85 -2.56
N CYS A 214 15.36 9.09 -2.14
CA CYS A 214 16.43 9.90 -2.73
C CYS A 214 17.78 9.18 -2.59
N ASP A 215 18.08 8.63 -1.44
CA ASP A 215 19.32 7.87 -1.21
C ASP A 215 19.31 6.54 -1.96
N TYR A 216 18.21 5.77 -1.85
CA TYR A 216 18.09 4.44 -2.42
C TYR A 216 18.24 4.43 -3.96
N PHE A 217 17.56 5.35 -4.65
CA PHE A 217 17.63 5.46 -6.12
C PHE A 217 18.54 6.57 -6.62
N SER A 218 19.20 7.33 -5.74
CA SER A 218 20.01 8.49 -6.09
C SER A 218 19.21 9.55 -6.86
N LEU A 219 18.01 9.89 -6.37
CA LEU A 219 17.11 10.87 -6.98
C LEU A 219 17.52 12.28 -6.62
N ASP A 220 17.22 13.23 -7.53
CA ASP A 220 17.29 14.64 -7.23
C ASP A 220 16.15 15.01 -6.25
N PRO A 221 16.46 15.49 -5.02
CA PRO A 221 15.44 15.87 -4.04
C PRO A 221 14.46 16.94 -4.51
N LEU A 222 14.86 17.78 -5.48
CA LEU A 222 14.00 18.81 -6.07
C LEU A 222 12.88 18.22 -6.94
N LYS A 223 13.08 17.03 -7.46
CA LYS A 223 12.07 16.30 -8.23
C LYS A 223 11.12 15.45 -7.36
N VAL A 224 11.40 15.31 -6.07
CA VAL A 224 10.60 14.47 -5.16
C VAL A 224 9.69 15.34 -4.31
N HIS A 225 8.38 15.18 -4.53
CA HIS A 225 7.33 15.95 -3.88
C HIS A 225 6.62 15.09 -2.84
N VAL A 226 6.32 15.67 -1.69
CA VAL A 226 5.57 14.99 -0.62
C VAL A 226 4.10 15.37 -0.72
N THR A 227 3.22 14.38 -0.77
CA THR A 227 1.77 14.54 -0.59
C THR A 227 1.32 13.68 0.59
N PRO A 228 0.54 14.21 1.53
CA PRO A 228 0.07 13.39 2.63
C PRO A 228 -0.83 12.25 2.13
N LEU A 229 -0.63 11.05 2.68
CA LEU A 229 -1.59 9.97 2.48
C LEU A 229 -2.94 10.37 3.04
N GLY A 230 -4.01 10.19 2.28
CA GLY A 230 -5.38 10.49 2.67
C GLY A 230 -6.31 9.29 2.55
N LEU A 231 -7.38 9.30 3.34
CA LEU A 231 -8.43 8.29 3.38
C LEU A 231 -9.77 8.84 2.89
N GLU A 232 -10.66 7.95 2.44
CA GLU A 232 -12.08 8.25 2.35
C GLU A 232 -12.69 8.20 3.77
N VAL A 233 -12.77 9.36 4.42
CA VAL A 233 -13.17 9.45 5.83
C VAL A 233 -14.68 9.37 6.04
N ALA A 234 -15.50 9.45 4.99
CA ALA A 234 -16.95 9.39 5.10
C ALA A 234 -17.44 8.09 5.77
N ASP A 235 -16.76 6.97 5.50
CA ASP A 235 -17.10 5.67 6.08
C ASP A 235 -16.81 5.58 7.59
N TYR A 236 -15.95 6.46 8.08
CA TYR A 236 -15.60 6.57 9.50
C TYR A 236 -16.45 7.61 10.24
N SER A 237 -17.42 8.25 9.57
CA SER A 237 -18.28 9.27 10.20
C SER A 237 -19.11 8.74 11.38
N SER A 238 -19.53 7.45 11.32
CA SER A 238 -20.27 6.80 12.42
C SER A 238 -19.44 6.61 13.70
N PHE A 239 -18.13 6.87 13.66
CA PHE A 239 -17.28 6.84 14.84
C PHE A 239 -17.13 8.21 15.51
N LEU A 240 -17.58 9.30 14.85
CA LEU A 240 -17.55 10.66 15.41
C LEU A 240 -18.61 10.87 16.50
N ASP A 241 -19.72 10.13 16.41
CA ASP A 241 -20.87 10.23 17.32
C ASP A 241 -20.82 9.17 18.43
N ARG A 242 -19.64 8.60 18.74
CA ARG A 242 -19.53 7.62 19.81
C ARG A 242 -19.85 8.29 21.15
N ASP A 243 -20.99 7.89 21.74
CA ASP A 243 -21.30 8.22 23.12
C ASP A 243 -20.23 7.65 24.04
N GLU A 244 -19.68 8.47 24.93
CA GLU A 244 -18.68 8.08 25.94
C GLU A 244 -19.16 6.93 26.85
N ASN A 245 -20.46 6.61 26.81
CA ASN A 245 -21.12 5.59 27.64
C ASN A 245 -21.27 4.22 26.97
N GLN A 246 -20.75 3.98 25.77
CA GLN A 246 -20.83 2.67 25.08
C GLN A 246 -19.72 1.67 25.52
N HIS A 247 -19.25 1.80 26.76
CA HIS A 247 -18.24 0.88 27.32
C HIS A 247 -18.87 -0.32 28.06
N ASP A 248 -19.90 -0.95 27.47
CA ASP A 248 -20.48 -2.20 28.02
C ASP A 248 -19.65 -3.46 27.72
N ARG A 249 -18.44 -3.31 27.14
CA ARG A 249 -17.54 -4.44 26.87
C ARG A 249 -16.25 -4.34 27.70
N PRO A 250 -15.61 -5.47 28.06
CA PRO A 250 -14.29 -5.47 28.65
C PRO A 250 -13.31 -4.73 27.70
N SER A 251 -12.78 -3.60 28.16
CA SER A 251 -12.00 -2.68 27.33
C SER A 251 -10.50 -2.98 27.43
N GLN A 252 -10.03 -4.09 26.88
CA GLN A 252 -8.61 -4.42 26.79
C GLN A 252 -8.32 -5.24 25.52
N THR A 253 -8.86 -4.80 24.38
CA THR A 253 -8.66 -5.51 23.13
C THR A 253 -7.63 -4.80 22.26
N ILE A 254 -6.55 -5.49 21.94
CA ILE A 254 -5.52 -5.03 21.02
C ILE A 254 -5.84 -5.56 19.64
N GLY A 255 -5.81 -4.69 18.62
CA GLY A 255 -5.94 -5.04 17.21
C GLY A 255 -4.59 -5.11 16.51
N TYR A 256 -4.47 -6.06 15.59
CA TYR A 256 -3.45 -6.08 14.55
C TYR A 256 -4.14 -6.14 13.19
N MET A 257 -3.82 -5.23 12.27
CA MET A 257 -4.43 -5.20 10.94
C MET A 257 -3.39 -4.95 9.86
N ALA A 258 -2.83 -6.03 9.30
CA ALA A 258 -1.90 -6.01 8.19
C ALA A 258 -1.82 -7.39 7.52
N ARG A 259 -1.16 -7.50 6.36
CA ARG A 259 -0.80 -8.82 5.82
C ARG A 259 -0.06 -9.63 6.88
N ILE A 260 -0.38 -10.92 6.98
CA ILE A 260 0.37 -11.81 7.86
C ILE A 260 1.67 -12.19 7.15
N ALA A 261 2.75 -11.50 7.53
CA ALA A 261 4.07 -11.66 6.93
C ALA A 261 5.16 -11.19 7.93
N PRO A 262 6.36 -11.77 7.90
CA PRO A 262 7.43 -11.44 8.85
C PRO A 262 7.75 -9.95 8.92
N GLU A 263 7.78 -9.26 7.79
CA GLU A 263 8.06 -7.83 7.70
C GLU A 263 7.00 -6.95 8.38
N LYS A 264 5.79 -7.46 8.61
CA LYS A 264 4.71 -6.77 9.33
C LYS A 264 4.73 -6.99 10.84
N GLY A 265 5.65 -7.83 11.33
CA GLY A 265 6.04 -7.89 12.73
C GLY A 265 5.01 -8.52 13.68
N LEU A 266 4.10 -9.39 13.19
CA LEU A 266 3.14 -10.06 14.07
C LEU A 266 3.86 -10.82 15.20
N HIS A 267 5.03 -11.39 14.97
CA HIS A 267 5.84 -12.08 15.97
C HIS A 267 6.28 -11.18 17.14
N HIS A 268 6.57 -9.89 16.85
CA HIS A 268 6.86 -8.91 17.92
C HIS A 268 5.63 -8.64 18.78
N LEU A 269 4.45 -8.51 18.14
CA LEU A 269 3.21 -8.30 18.89
C LEU A 269 2.82 -9.52 19.71
N VAL A 270 3.01 -10.73 19.19
CA VAL A 270 2.73 -11.98 19.91
C VAL A 270 3.62 -12.09 21.15
N GLU A 271 4.93 -11.81 21.04
CA GLU A 271 5.84 -11.80 22.19
C GLU A 271 5.43 -10.77 23.24
N ALA A 272 5.17 -9.53 22.80
CA ALA A 272 4.70 -8.46 23.68
C ALA A 272 3.35 -8.81 24.34
N PHE A 273 2.44 -9.47 23.62
CA PHE A 273 1.14 -9.87 24.15
C PHE A 273 1.27 -10.97 25.21
N ILE A 274 2.15 -11.95 25.02
CA ILE A 274 2.46 -12.98 26.03
C ILE A 274 3.00 -12.33 27.31
N GLU A 275 3.93 -11.38 27.19
CA GLU A 275 4.45 -10.62 28.35
C GLU A 275 3.34 -9.79 29.01
N LEU A 276 2.52 -9.08 28.21
CA LEU A 276 1.40 -8.27 28.68
C LEU A 276 0.42 -9.07 29.54
N LYS A 277 0.09 -10.30 29.15
CA LYS A 277 -0.83 -11.19 29.90
C LYS A 277 -0.33 -11.53 31.29
N SER A 278 0.95 -11.31 31.60
CA SER A 278 1.57 -11.52 32.92
C SER A 278 1.62 -10.23 33.72
N MET A 279 1.24 -9.07 33.18
CA MET A 279 1.27 -7.79 33.88
C MET A 279 -0.01 -7.57 34.69
N PRO A 280 0.09 -6.95 35.90
CA PRO A 280 -1.09 -6.69 36.72
C PRO A 280 -2.13 -5.80 36.01
N GLY A 281 -3.37 -6.25 35.98
CA GLY A 281 -4.51 -5.53 35.45
C GLY A 281 -4.74 -5.71 33.95
N THR A 282 -3.90 -6.50 33.26
CA THR A 282 -4.05 -6.82 31.83
C THR A 282 -4.19 -8.33 31.55
N GLU A 283 -4.50 -9.10 32.60
CA GLU A 283 -4.69 -10.56 32.53
C GLU A 283 -5.85 -10.97 31.61
N ASP A 284 -6.87 -10.10 31.49
CA ASP A 284 -8.05 -10.32 30.64
C ASP A 284 -7.90 -9.73 29.22
N ALA A 285 -6.73 -9.13 28.90
CA ALA A 285 -6.50 -8.57 27.58
C ALA A 285 -6.68 -9.60 26.47
N SER A 286 -7.21 -9.16 25.32
CA SER A 286 -7.43 -9.98 24.13
C SER A 286 -6.74 -9.40 22.90
N LEU A 287 -6.42 -10.27 21.93
CA LEU A 287 -5.76 -9.90 20.68
C LEU A 287 -6.63 -10.28 19.48
N ARG A 288 -7.04 -9.29 18.69
CA ARG A 288 -7.74 -9.51 17.43
C ARG A 288 -6.79 -9.27 16.25
N ILE A 289 -6.75 -10.19 15.32
CA ILE A 289 -5.80 -10.20 14.20
C ILE A 289 -6.59 -10.27 12.91
N ALA A 290 -6.41 -9.27 12.04
CA ALA A 290 -7.02 -9.22 10.72
C ALA A 290 -5.95 -9.00 9.65
N GLY A 291 -6.09 -9.69 8.52
CA GLY A 291 -5.21 -9.50 7.37
C GLY A 291 -5.09 -10.74 6.49
N TRP A 292 -4.70 -10.50 5.26
CA TRP A 292 -4.50 -11.57 4.30
C TRP A 292 -3.26 -12.41 4.64
N LEU A 293 -3.45 -13.72 4.66
CA LEU A 293 -2.39 -14.72 4.84
C LEU A 293 -2.15 -15.42 3.50
N SER A 294 -0.93 -15.29 2.98
CA SER A 294 -0.52 -16.02 1.78
C SER A 294 -0.13 -17.46 2.12
N PRO A 295 -0.27 -18.42 1.18
CA PRO A 295 0.22 -19.77 1.38
C PRO A 295 1.71 -19.85 1.76
N GLU A 296 2.53 -18.92 1.26
CA GLU A 296 3.96 -18.84 1.54
C GLU A 296 4.25 -18.47 3.00
N ASN A 297 3.35 -17.72 3.64
CA ASN A 297 3.48 -17.28 5.03
C ASN A 297 2.72 -18.16 6.02
N GLN A 298 2.11 -19.28 5.57
CA GLN A 298 1.34 -20.16 6.44
C GLN A 298 2.21 -20.69 7.60
N ALA A 299 3.41 -21.17 7.32
CA ALA A 299 4.31 -21.69 8.36
C ALA A 299 4.70 -20.61 9.40
N TYR A 300 4.90 -19.36 8.95
CA TYR A 300 5.14 -18.22 9.85
C TYR A 300 3.92 -17.96 10.75
N ALA A 301 2.71 -17.98 10.19
CA ALA A 301 1.49 -17.77 10.96
C ALA A 301 1.28 -18.92 11.98
N ASP A 302 1.43 -20.18 11.54
CA ASP A 302 1.29 -21.35 12.40
C ASP A 302 2.27 -21.35 13.59
N GLU A 303 3.48 -20.83 13.37
CA GLU A 303 4.46 -20.61 14.44
C GLU A 303 3.92 -19.61 15.48
N GLN A 304 3.31 -18.49 15.04
CA GLN A 304 2.79 -17.50 15.97
C GLN A 304 1.58 -18.03 16.76
N TRP A 305 0.67 -18.73 16.09
CA TRP A 305 -0.45 -19.40 16.79
C TRP A 305 0.05 -20.43 17.79
N GLY A 306 1.02 -21.26 17.41
CA GLY A 306 1.61 -22.27 18.30
C GLY A 306 2.29 -21.66 19.53
N ARG A 307 2.89 -20.46 19.44
CA ARG A 307 3.45 -19.74 20.58
C ARG A 307 2.37 -19.28 21.56
N LEU A 308 1.28 -18.72 21.07
CA LEU A 308 0.13 -18.34 21.91
C LEU A 308 -0.51 -19.54 22.58
N ASP A 309 -0.73 -20.62 21.84
CA ASP A 309 -1.33 -21.86 22.36
C ASP A 309 -0.44 -22.53 23.42
N ALA A 310 0.87 -22.53 23.22
CA ALA A 310 1.85 -23.07 24.20
C ALA A 310 1.85 -22.31 25.53
N CYS A 311 1.43 -21.03 25.51
CA CYS A 311 1.25 -20.21 26.72
C CYS A 311 -0.17 -20.29 27.31
N GLY A 312 -1.06 -21.15 26.75
CA GLY A 312 -2.45 -21.30 27.23
C GLY A 312 -3.35 -20.13 26.86
N LEU A 313 -3.03 -19.39 25.79
CA LEU A 313 -3.73 -18.18 25.36
C LEU A 313 -4.69 -18.40 24.17
N GLN A 314 -5.07 -19.65 23.86
CA GLN A 314 -5.94 -20.01 22.73
C GLN A 314 -7.31 -19.29 22.75
N ASP A 315 -7.82 -18.93 23.91
CA ASP A 315 -9.08 -18.20 24.08
C ASP A 315 -8.88 -16.67 24.15
N ALA A 316 -7.63 -16.19 24.17
CA ALA A 316 -7.28 -14.78 24.28
C ALA A 316 -6.96 -14.13 22.93
N TYR A 317 -6.92 -14.87 21.84
CA TYR A 317 -6.71 -14.31 20.52
C TYR A 317 -7.69 -14.83 19.49
N GLN A 318 -7.91 -14.04 18.42
CA GLN A 318 -8.75 -14.44 17.30
C GLN A 318 -8.14 -13.94 15.97
N TYR A 319 -7.98 -14.85 15.00
CA TYR A 319 -7.63 -14.51 13.63
C TYR A 319 -8.89 -14.46 12.74
N GLU A 320 -9.16 -13.32 12.13
CA GLU A 320 -10.38 -13.05 11.36
C GLU A 320 -10.19 -13.21 9.85
N GLY A 321 -8.96 -13.49 9.41
CA GLY A 321 -8.67 -13.59 7.98
C GLY A 321 -8.58 -12.24 7.28
N ALA A 322 -8.71 -12.28 5.95
CA ALA A 322 -8.79 -11.07 5.14
C ALA A 322 -10.21 -10.52 5.19
N ILE A 323 -10.40 -9.41 5.87
CA ILE A 323 -11.70 -8.76 6.08
C ILE A 323 -12.00 -7.76 4.96
N ASP A 324 -13.28 -7.61 4.62
CA ASP A 324 -13.79 -6.58 3.72
C ASP A 324 -14.01 -5.23 4.44
N ARG A 325 -14.58 -4.26 3.74
CA ARG A 325 -14.80 -2.90 4.27
C ARG A 325 -15.72 -2.88 5.50
N GLU A 326 -16.83 -3.59 5.46
CA GLU A 326 -17.80 -3.62 6.55
C GLU A 326 -17.22 -4.30 7.80
N ALA A 327 -16.60 -5.46 7.61
CA ALA A 327 -15.93 -6.19 8.67
C ALA A 327 -14.73 -5.39 9.25
N LYS A 328 -14.03 -4.57 8.43
CA LYS A 328 -12.97 -3.68 8.90
C LYS A 328 -13.50 -2.59 9.83
N LEU A 329 -14.61 -1.96 9.49
CA LEU A 329 -15.24 -0.99 10.37
C LEU A 329 -15.68 -1.63 11.68
N GLU A 330 -16.25 -2.86 11.61
CA GLU A 330 -16.62 -3.62 12.80
C GLU A 330 -15.40 -4.05 13.62
N PHE A 331 -14.29 -4.41 12.96
CA PHE A 331 -13.01 -4.68 13.63
C PHE A 331 -12.56 -3.49 14.46
N PHE A 332 -12.56 -2.27 13.91
CA PHE A 332 -12.19 -1.06 14.63
C PHE A 332 -13.16 -0.70 15.77
N ARG A 333 -14.45 -1.08 15.69
CA ARG A 333 -15.39 -0.91 16.80
C ARG A 333 -15.05 -1.81 17.99
N ASN A 334 -14.37 -2.91 17.73
CA ASN A 334 -14.12 -3.97 18.71
C ASN A 334 -12.68 -4.03 19.21
N ILE A 335 -11.86 -3.02 18.97
CA ILE A 335 -10.52 -2.89 19.53
C ILE A 335 -10.36 -1.55 20.26
N ASP A 336 -9.47 -1.51 21.23
CA ASP A 336 -9.15 -0.32 22.03
C ASP A 336 -7.83 0.33 21.63
N LEU A 337 -6.90 -0.45 21.09
CA LEU A 337 -5.61 -0.02 20.58
C LEU A 337 -5.30 -0.80 19.29
N LEU A 338 -4.62 -0.19 18.34
CA LEU A 338 -4.03 -0.91 17.22
C LEU A 338 -2.50 -0.91 17.35
N SER A 339 -1.87 -2.07 17.15
CA SER A 339 -0.42 -2.16 16.99
C SER A 339 -0.03 -3.04 15.80
N VAL A 340 0.82 -2.51 14.94
CA VAL A 340 1.47 -3.24 13.86
C VAL A 340 2.96 -2.94 13.95
N PRO A 341 3.72 -3.72 14.74
CA PRO A 341 5.14 -3.49 15.02
C PRO A 341 6.00 -3.97 13.84
N THR A 342 5.93 -3.26 12.72
CA THR A 342 6.65 -3.63 11.49
C THR A 342 8.14 -3.75 11.72
N ALA A 343 8.76 -4.80 11.16
CA ALA A 343 10.20 -4.99 11.18
C ALA A 343 10.92 -4.14 10.12
N PHE A 344 10.20 -3.65 9.11
CA PHE A 344 10.73 -2.75 8.08
C PHE A 344 10.24 -1.32 8.28
N GLN A 345 10.96 -0.37 7.70
CA GLN A 345 10.63 1.04 7.78
C GLN A 345 9.41 1.37 6.91
N GLU A 346 8.25 1.44 7.52
CA GLU A 346 6.96 1.66 6.84
C GLU A 346 6.93 3.04 6.15
N PRO A 347 6.65 3.11 4.83
CA PRO A 347 6.65 4.37 4.11
C PRO A 347 5.44 5.26 4.35
N LYS A 348 4.28 4.69 4.77
CA LYS A 348 3.01 5.43 4.81
C LYS A 348 2.02 5.03 5.91
N GLY A 349 1.97 3.77 6.34
CA GLY A 349 1.16 3.33 7.47
C GLY A 349 -0.36 3.49 7.30
N LEU A 350 -0.94 3.01 6.18
CA LEU A 350 -2.38 3.16 5.89
C LEU A 350 -3.28 2.67 7.04
N TYR A 351 -2.98 1.52 7.62
CA TYR A 351 -3.73 0.94 8.74
C TYR A 351 -3.72 1.83 9.99
N ALA A 352 -2.64 2.62 10.20
CA ALA A 352 -2.56 3.55 11.31
C ALA A 352 -3.51 4.74 11.10
N LEU A 353 -3.60 5.26 9.86
CA LEU A 353 -4.56 6.29 9.52
C LEU A 353 -6.00 5.79 9.67
N GLU A 354 -6.28 4.57 9.21
CA GLU A 354 -7.61 3.94 9.31
C GLU A 354 -8.03 3.75 10.78
N ALA A 355 -7.13 3.27 11.64
CA ALA A 355 -7.39 3.15 13.07
C ALA A 355 -7.69 4.50 13.71
N MET A 356 -6.82 5.49 13.48
CA MET A 356 -7.04 6.84 14.02
C MET A 356 -8.32 7.48 13.48
N ALA A 357 -8.68 7.27 12.20
CA ALA A 357 -9.96 7.75 11.65
C ALA A 357 -11.17 7.15 12.38
N ALA A 358 -11.05 5.91 12.83
CA ALA A 358 -12.05 5.22 13.66
C ALA A 358 -11.96 5.57 15.15
N GLY A 359 -11.10 6.52 15.55
CA GLY A 359 -10.89 6.86 16.95
C GLY A 359 -10.17 5.78 17.76
N VAL A 360 -9.37 4.94 17.13
CA VAL A 360 -8.54 3.92 17.77
C VAL A 360 -7.10 4.42 17.85
N PRO A 361 -6.55 4.67 19.05
CA PRO A 361 -5.15 5.05 19.21
C PRO A 361 -4.19 3.95 18.76
N VAL A 362 -3.01 4.36 18.29
CA VAL A 362 -2.03 3.42 17.73
C VAL A 362 -0.76 3.34 18.60
N VAL A 363 -0.15 2.15 18.66
CA VAL A 363 1.17 1.92 19.27
C VAL A 363 2.09 1.38 18.19
N LEU A 364 3.06 2.19 17.74
CA LEU A 364 3.84 1.94 16.54
C LEU A 364 5.35 2.02 16.81
N PRO A 365 6.20 1.30 16.04
CA PRO A 365 7.65 1.38 16.21
C PRO A 365 8.19 2.76 15.76
N ALA A 366 9.22 3.27 16.46
CA ALA A 366 9.82 4.58 16.23
C ALA A 366 10.73 4.60 15.00
N HIS A 367 10.19 4.21 13.82
CA HIS A 367 10.91 4.26 12.55
C HIS A 367 9.96 4.50 11.37
N GLY A 368 10.53 4.67 10.17
CA GLY A 368 9.75 4.91 8.96
C GLY A 368 8.99 6.24 9.04
N ALA A 369 7.78 6.26 8.51
CA ALA A 369 6.90 7.43 8.52
C ALA A 369 6.14 7.62 9.84
N PHE A 370 6.26 6.71 10.81
CA PHE A 370 5.48 6.78 12.05
C PHE A 370 5.86 7.93 12.97
N PRO A 371 7.17 8.27 13.17
CA PRO A 371 7.53 9.42 13.99
C PRO A 371 6.88 10.71 13.50
N GLU A 372 6.98 11.04 12.20
CA GLU A 372 6.35 12.25 11.65
C GLU A 372 4.81 12.21 11.69
N LEU A 373 4.22 11.01 11.52
CA LEU A 373 2.78 10.84 11.59
C LEU A 373 2.26 11.10 13.01
N LEU A 374 2.89 10.52 14.03
CA LEU A 374 2.44 10.65 15.42
C LEU A 374 2.79 12.00 16.02
N GLU A 375 3.91 12.62 15.63
CA GLU A 375 4.23 14.00 16.01
C GLU A 375 3.14 14.98 15.49
N ALA A 376 2.68 14.78 14.25
CA ALA A 376 1.65 15.64 13.66
C ALA A 376 0.24 15.34 14.21
N SER A 377 -0.12 14.07 14.43
CA SER A 377 -1.49 13.68 14.77
C SER A 377 -1.79 13.65 16.25
N GLY A 378 -0.78 13.40 17.11
CA GLY A 378 -1.01 13.11 18.52
C GLY A 378 -1.88 11.88 18.79
N GLY A 379 -2.12 11.00 17.78
CA GLY A 379 -3.08 9.90 17.86
C GLY A 379 -2.50 8.56 18.33
N GLY A 380 -1.32 8.56 18.93
CA GLY A 380 -0.69 7.31 19.38
C GLY A 380 0.63 7.51 20.12
N VAL A 381 1.32 6.39 20.36
CA VAL A 381 2.59 6.35 21.08
C VAL A 381 3.60 5.52 20.29
N LEU A 382 4.86 5.95 20.31
CA LEU A 382 5.98 5.21 19.73
C LEU A 382 6.64 4.32 20.78
N PHE A 383 7.21 3.21 20.33
CA PHE A 383 8.12 2.36 21.10
C PHE A 383 9.39 2.06 20.29
N GLU A 384 10.47 1.65 20.94
CA GLU A 384 11.73 1.31 20.27
C GLU A 384 11.57 0.05 19.40
N PRO A 385 11.91 0.11 18.10
CA PRO A 385 11.76 -1.02 17.18
C PRO A 385 12.50 -2.28 17.68
N GLY A 386 11.78 -3.43 17.70
CA GLY A 386 12.33 -4.70 18.17
C GLY A 386 12.46 -4.82 19.71
N ASN A 387 11.85 -3.88 20.46
CA ASN A 387 11.79 -3.94 21.91
C ASN A 387 10.38 -4.38 22.35
N GLU A 388 10.15 -5.69 22.39
CA GLU A 388 8.85 -6.30 22.71
C GLU A 388 8.43 -5.98 24.16
N THR A 389 9.38 -5.89 25.09
CA THR A 389 9.10 -5.52 26.48
C THR A 389 8.60 -4.08 26.59
N GLU A 390 9.20 -3.12 25.86
CA GLU A 390 8.70 -1.75 25.82
C GLU A 390 7.33 -1.68 25.16
N LEU A 391 7.10 -2.47 24.08
CA LEU A 391 5.79 -2.58 23.46
C LEU A 391 4.75 -3.09 24.46
N ALA A 392 5.04 -4.17 25.20
CA ALA A 392 4.15 -4.72 26.22
C ALA A 392 3.82 -3.69 27.30
N GLN A 393 4.83 -3.00 27.84
CA GLN A 393 4.66 -1.94 28.83
C GLN A 393 3.85 -0.76 28.31
N THR A 394 4.06 -0.36 27.06
CA THR A 394 3.33 0.75 26.43
C THR A 394 1.86 0.39 26.23
N LEU A 395 1.58 -0.83 25.74
CA LEU A 395 0.23 -1.35 25.59
C LEU A 395 -0.47 -1.43 26.97
N SER A 396 0.18 -2.00 27.99
CA SER A 396 -0.36 -2.09 29.36
C SER A 396 -0.73 -0.71 29.92
N LYS A 397 0.18 0.26 29.85
CA LYS A 397 -0.06 1.63 30.33
C LYS A 397 -1.28 2.28 29.68
N LEU A 398 -1.44 2.08 28.36
CA LEU A 398 -2.58 2.66 27.62
C LEU A 398 -3.88 1.91 27.89
N LEU A 399 -3.86 0.59 28.07
CA LEU A 399 -5.06 -0.18 28.38
C LEU A 399 -5.60 0.15 29.78
N LEU A 400 -4.74 0.54 30.72
CA LEU A 400 -5.09 0.89 32.08
C LEU A 400 -5.36 2.39 32.31
N ASP A 401 -5.11 3.25 31.33
CA ASP A 401 -5.28 4.70 31.41
C ASP A 401 -6.32 5.17 30.38
N ASP A 402 -7.59 5.11 30.77
CA ASP A 402 -8.74 5.47 29.92
C ASP A 402 -8.70 6.95 29.50
N GLU A 403 -8.29 7.86 30.40
CA GLU A 403 -8.23 9.30 30.10
C GLU A 403 -7.18 9.56 28.99
N ARG A 404 -6.01 8.98 29.13
CA ARG A 404 -4.95 9.11 28.11
C ARG A 404 -5.37 8.47 26.79
N ARG A 405 -5.99 7.29 26.83
CA ARG A 405 -6.48 6.59 25.63
C ARG A 405 -7.53 7.41 24.90
N LEU A 406 -8.50 8.00 25.64
CA LEU A 406 -9.53 8.86 25.09
C LEU A 406 -8.93 10.13 24.44
N ASN A 407 -7.95 10.75 25.10
CA ASN A 407 -7.28 11.94 24.54
C ASN A 407 -6.56 11.62 23.22
N LEU A 408 -5.78 10.52 23.17
CA LEU A 408 -5.12 10.08 21.93
C LEU A 408 -6.14 9.75 20.84
N SER A 409 -7.26 9.11 21.18
CA SER A 409 -8.37 8.79 20.28
C SER A 409 -8.94 10.06 19.64
N CYS A 410 -9.39 11.01 20.46
CA CYS A 410 -9.99 12.26 19.96
C CYS A 410 -9.03 13.08 19.12
N THR A 411 -7.77 13.24 19.57
CA THR A 411 -6.76 14.03 18.87
C THR A 411 -6.40 13.41 17.52
N GLY A 412 -6.14 12.10 17.51
CA GLY A 412 -5.82 11.36 16.29
C GLY A 412 -6.98 11.38 15.28
N GLN A 413 -8.20 11.11 15.74
CA GLN A 413 -9.40 11.11 14.90
C GLN A 413 -9.61 12.48 14.25
N GLN A 414 -9.60 13.55 15.05
CA GLN A 414 -9.77 14.91 14.55
C GLN A 414 -8.71 15.26 13.50
N PHE A 415 -7.45 14.91 13.75
CA PHE A 415 -6.37 15.16 12.80
C PHE A 415 -6.59 14.45 11.47
N ILE A 416 -6.95 13.15 11.50
CA ILE A 416 -7.16 12.38 10.27
C ILE A 416 -8.32 12.96 9.46
N HIS A 417 -9.47 13.23 10.09
CA HIS A 417 -10.62 13.78 9.41
C HIS A 417 -10.37 15.17 8.80
N GLN A 418 -9.53 16.00 9.42
CA GLN A 418 -9.23 17.35 8.94
C GLN A 418 -8.06 17.40 7.96
N HIS A 419 -6.99 16.60 8.18
CA HIS A 419 -5.70 16.78 7.51
C HIS A 419 -5.24 15.58 6.68
N ARG A 420 -5.91 14.42 6.80
CA ARG A 420 -5.53 13.17 6.11
C ARG A 420 -6.72 12.53 5.39
N ASN A 421 -7.65 13.34 4.92
CA ASN A 421 -8.76 12.89 4.07
C ASN A 421 -8.38 12.92 2.58
N ALA A 422 -9.17 12.24 1.75
CA ALA A 422 -8.94 12.11 0.32
C ALA A 422 -8.93 13.45 -0.42
N SER A 423 -9.73 14.44 0.04
CA SER A 423 -9.75 15.78 -0.58
C SER A 423 -8.45 16.55 -0.33
N VAL A 424 -7.87 16.48 0.87
CA VAL A 424 -6.57 17.10 1.18
C VAL A 424 -5.46 16.44 0.35
N MET A 425 -5.47 15.13 0.20
CA MET A 425 -4.54 14.41 -0.66
C MET A 425 -4.67 14.83 -2.13
N ALA A 426 -5.90 14.95 -2.64
CA ALA A 426 -6.16 15.39 -4.01
C ALA A 426 -5.70 16.83 -4.24
N ALA A 427 -6.05 17.76 -3.34
CA ALA A 427 -5.63 19.16 -3.43
C ALA A 427 -4.09 19.30 -3.46
N SER A 428 -3.38 18.58 -2.58
CA SER A 428 -1.91 18.56 -2.57
C SER A 428 -1.32 17.99 -3.86
N THR A 429 -1.91 16.91 -4.40
CA THR A 429 -1.50 16.31 -5.67
C THR A 429 -1.81 17.24 -6.84
N SER A 430 -2.98 17.92 -6.84
CA SER A 430 -3.37 18.93 -7.83
C SER A 430 -2.32 20.03 -7.94
N GLU A 431 -1.82 20.53 -6.82
CA GLU A 431 -0.79 21.58 -6.82
C GLU A 431 0.54 21.09 -7.45
N ILE A 432 0.89 19.83 -7.24
CA ILE A 432 2.06 19.23 -7.91
C ILE A 432 1.81 19.13 -9.41
N ILE A 433 0.66 18.57 -9.84
CA ILE A 433 0.30 18.44 -11.27
C ILE A 433 0.35 19.80 -11.98
N LYS A 434 -0.21 20.85 -11.37
CA LYS A 434 -0.21 22.21 -11.95
C LYS A 434 1.20 22.75 -12.18
N LYS A 435 2.19 22.42 -11.34
CA LYS A 435 3.60 22.84 -11.53
C LYS A 435 4.22 22.27 -12.80
N PHE A 436 3.77 21.11 -13.25
CA PHE A 436 4.26 20.45 -14.46
C PHE A 436 3.47 20.82 -15.72
N LEU A 437 2.31 21.47 -15.57
CA LEU A 437 1.50 21.99 -16.68
C LEU A 437 1.79 23.48 -16.99
N ALA A 438 2.45 24.19 -16.09
CA ALA A 438 2.85 25.58 -16.24
C ALA A 438 4.11 25.70 -17.12
#